data_3d5eea728cec3639174d05f039e987e0
#
_entry.id   3d5eea728cec3639174d05f039e987e0
#
_cell.length_a   1.000
_cell.length_b   1.000
_cell.length_c   1.000
_cell.angle_alpha   90.00
_cell.angle_beta   90.00
_cell.angle_gamma   90.00
#
_symmetry.space_group_name_H-M   'P 1'
#
loop_
_entity.id
_entity.type
_entity.pdbx_description
1 polymer ?
#
loop_
_entity_poly.entity_id
_entity_poly.type
_entity_poly.pdbx_seq_one_letter_code
_entity_poly.pdbx_strand_id
1 'polypeptide(L)'
;MATKKLHFETLQLHVGQEQPDPATDARAVPIYQTTSYVFHNSAHAAARFGLQDPGNIYGRLTNSTQAVFEQRVAALEGGVAGLAVASGAAAITYAFQNITRAGDHVVAAKTIYGGTYNLLAHTLPTYGVTATFVDPGDLSNFEKAIQENTKAVFIETLGNPNSNIIDIEAVAEIAHRHHIPLIIDNTFGTPYLIRPIEHGADIVVHSATKFIGGHGTSLGGVIVDSGKFDWVASGKFPQLTEPDPCYHGVRFVEAAGLAAYAVRIRAILLRDTGATISPFNAFILLQGLETLSLRVERHVENALKVVEHLKNHPKIKKVNHPSLPEHPDHALYQRYFPNGASSIFTIEVKGGQEEAHRFIDSLEIFSLLANVADVKSLVIHPASTTHSQLNAEELAEQGIYPGTVRLSIGTEHIDDLLADLDQALAGI
;
A
#
# COMPACT_ATOMS: atom_id res chain seq x y z
N MET A 1 20.48 -13.11 25.22
CA MET A 1 21.30 -12.23 24.37
C MET A 1 20.36 -11.16 23.85
N ALA A 2 20.70 -9.86 23.98
CA ALA A 2 19.91 -8.81 23.35
C ALA A 2 19.94 -9.05 21.83
N THR A 3 18.78 -9.25 21.21
CA THR A 3 18.67 -9.44 19.76
C THR A 3 19.18 -8.17 19.10
N LYS A 4 20.30 -8.27 18.38
CA LYS A 4 20.90 -7.16 17.64
C LYS A 4 19.84 -6.64 16.66
N LYS A 5 19.46 -5.37 16.77
CA LYS A 5 18.54 -4.75 15.82
C LYS A 5 19.23 -4.72 14.44
N LEU A 6 18.72 -5.46 13.49
CA LEU A 6 19.23 -5.50 12.12
C LEU A 6 18.77 -4.26 11.35
N HIS A 7 19.57 -3.81 10.39
CA HIS A 7 19.22 -2.75 9.45
C HIS A 7 18.26 -3.26 8.38
N PHE A 8 17.60 -2.34 7.69
CA PHE A 8 16.57 -2.62 6.68
C PHE A 8 17.08 -3.60 5.60
N GLU A 9 18.27 -3.34 5.05
CA GLU A 9 18.87 -4.11 3.96
C GLU A 9 19.16 -5.57 4.39
N THR A 10 19.44 -5.79 5.66
CA THR A 10 19.59 -7.16 6.19
C THR A 10 18.24 -7.82 6.45
N LEU A 11 17.27 -7.06 6.98
CA LEU A 11 15.91 -7.58 7.19
C LEU A 11 15.27 -8.01 5.87
N GLN A 12 15.38 -7.20 4.81
CA GLN A 12 14.77 -7.49 3.50
C GLN A 12 15.31 -8.76 2.84
N LEU A 13 16.50 -9.23 3.27
CA LEU A 13 17.14 -10.44 2.73
C LEU A 13 16.92 -11.68 3.58
N HIS A 14 16.74 -11.55 4.89
CA HIS A 14 16.87 -12.68 5.80
C HIS A 14 15.62 -13.03 6.59
N VAL A 15 14.71 -12.09 6.89
CA VAL A 15 13.54 -12.39 7.71
C VAL A 15 12.65 -13.45 7.05
N GLY A 16 12.26 -14.45 7.86
CA GLY A 16 11.47 -15.59 7.44
C GLY A 16 12.29 -16.71 6.77
N GLN A 17 13.61 -16.49 6.62
CA GLN A 17 14.53 -17.45 5.97
C GLN A 17 15.91 -17.42 6.65
N GLU A 18 15.91 -17.22 7.97
CA GLU A 18 17.13 -17.18 8.79
C GLU A 18 17.86 -18.53 8.78
N GLN A 19 17.09 -19.61 8.62
CA GLN A 19 17.58 -20.97 8.43
C GLN A 19 17.25 -21.47 7.02
N PRO A 20 18.06 -22.41 6.47
CA PRO A 20 17.71 -23.08 5.23
C PRO A 20 16.44 -23.90 5.37
N ASP A 21 15.83 -24.31 4.25
CA ASP A 21 14.67 -25.22 4.27
C ASP A 21 15.00 -26.51 5.03
N PRO A 22 14.23 -26.88 6.05
CA PRO A 22 14.61 -27.99 6.93
C PRO A 22 14.49 -29.38 6.28
N ALA A 23 13.82 -29.48 5.14
CA ALA A 23 13.65 -30.75 4.42
C ALA A 23 14.73 -30.99 3.36
N THR A 24 15.31 -29.89 2.80
CA THR A 24 16.18 -29.98 1.62
C THR A 24 17.51 -29.25 1.76
N ASP A 25 17.72 -28.52 2.85
CA ASP A 25 18.83 -27.58 3.07
C ASP A 25 18.92 -26.47 2.00
N ALA A 26 17.85 -26.24 1.22
CA ALA A 26 17.83 -25.21 0.22
C ALA A 26 17.96 -23.81 0.84
N ARG A 27 18.91 -23.01 0.30
CA ARG A 27 19.09 -21.61 0.74
C ARG A 27 18.01 -20.70 0.20
N ALA A 28 17.60 -20.88 -1.08
CA ALA A 28 16.47 -20.13 -1.64
C ALA A 28 15.15 -20.61 -1.02
N VAL A 29 14.18 -19.72 -0.91
CA VAL A 29 12.83 -20.08 -0.44
C VAL A 29 12.19 -21.03 -1.45
N PRO A 30 11.81 -22.28 -1.05
CA PRO A 30 11.13 -23.17 -1.97
C PRO A 30 9.74 -22.67 -2.37
N ILE A 31 9.31 -22.99 -3.59
CA ILE A 31 7.93 -22.73 -4.04
C ILE A 31 7.07 -23.95 -3.72
N TYR A 32 6.29 -23.86 -2.64
CA TYR A 32 5.37 -24.91 -2.23
C TYR A 32 4.05 -24.82 -3.00
N GLN A 33 4.05 -25.29 -4.25
CA GLN A 33 2.88 -25.30 -5.12
C GLN A 33 1.96 -26.46 -4.79
N THR A 34 1.18 -26.35 -3.71
CA THR A 34 0.25 -27.37 -3.23
C THR A 34 -1.05 -26.75 -2.72
N THR A 35 -2.16 -27.48 -2.88
CA THR A 35 -3.46 -27.09 -2.33
C THR A 35 -3.70 -27.57 -0.91
N SER A 36 -3.11 -28.70 -0.50
CA SER A 36 -3.45 -29.37 0.76
C SER A 36 -2.22 -30.00 1.41
N TYR A 37 -2.34 -30.25 2.71
CA TYR A 37 -1.30 -30.80 3.56
C TYR A 37 -1.83 -32.01 4.32
N VAL A 38 -1.01 -33.04 4.50
CA VAL A 38 -1.37 -34.27 5.20
C VAL A 38 -1.27 -34.07 6.72
N PHE A 39 -2.29 -34.52 7.44
CA PHE A 39 -2.28 -34.57 8.90
C PHE A 39 -1.72 -35.92 9.39
N HIS A 40 -1.05 -35.93 10.55
CA HIS A 40 -0.48 -37.12 11.12
C HIS A 40 -1.56 -38.11 11.59
N ASN A 41 -2.70 -37.61 12.10
CA ASN A 41 -3.87 -38.36 12.55
C ASN A 41 -5.08 -37.43 12.70
N SER A 42 -6.24 -37.98 13.05
CA SER A 42 -7.48 -37.23 13.22
C SER A 42 -7.44 -36.17 14.34
N ALA A 43 -6.72 -36.44 15.42
CA ALA A 43 -6.59 -35.51 16.54
C ALA A 43 -5.73 -34.27 16.11
N HIS A 44 -4.64 -34.52 15.38
CA HIS A 44 -3.85 -33.43 14.79
C HIS A 44 -4.68 -32.57 13.82
N ALA A 45 -5.49 -33.20 12.97
CA ALA A 45 -6.39 -32.47 12.09
C ALA A 45 -7.36 -31.58 12.90
N ALA A 46 -8.01 -32.12 13.91
CA ALA A 46 -8.95 -31.40 14.77
C ALA A 46 -8.27 -30.19 15.48
N ALA A 47 -7.06 -30.37 16.00
CA ALA A 47 -6.30 -29.31 16.67
C ALA A 47 -5.96 -28.15 15.71
N ARG A 48 -5.57 -28.46 14.45
CA ARG A 48 -5.32 -27.49 13.40
C ARG A 48 -6.56 -26.64 13.07
N PHE A 49 -7.69 -27.30 12.85
CA PHE A 49 -8.96 -26.61 12.55
C PHE A 49 -9.50 -25.83 13.76
N GLY A 50 -9.19 -26.27 14.97
CA GLY A 50 -9.57 -25.59 16.22
C GLY A 50 -8.64 -24.45 16.63
N LEU A 51 -7.66 -24.06 15.81
CA LEU A 51 -6.64 -23.04 16.10
C LEU A 51 -5.77 -23.36 17.36
N GLN A 52 -5.70 -24.63 17.75
CA GLN A 52 -4.93 -25.10 18.91
C GLN A 52 -3.49 -25.51 18.54
N ASP A 53 -3.26 -25.83 17.28
CA ASP A 53 -1.96 -26.19 16.73
C ASP A 53 -1.68 -25.35 15.47
N PRO A 54 -0.61 -24.52 15.46
CA PRO A 54 -0.28 -23.68 14.31
C PRO A 54 0.29 -24.52 13.16
N GLY A 55 0.02 -24.12 11.91
CA GLY A 55 0.64 -24.70 10.72
C GLY A 55 -0.28 -24.78 9.51
N ASN A 56 0.18 -25.51 8.50
CA ASN A 56 -0.50 -25.59 7.23
C ASN A 56 -1.72 -26.52 7.29
N ILE A 57 -2.82 -26.08 6.67
CA ILE A 57 -4.07 -26.83 6.53
C ILE A 57 -4.41 -26.97 5.05
N TYR A 58 -4.56 -25.84 4.38
CA TYR A 58 -4.98 -25.74 2.99
C TYR A 58 -4.35 -24.49 2.36
N GLY A 59 -3.87 -24.59 1.12
CA GLY A 59 -3.08 -23.57 0.45
C GLY A 59 -3.74 -22.19 0.31
N ARG A 60 -5.10 -22.11 0.41
CA ARG A 60 -5.80 -20.85 0.47
C ARG A 60 -5.57 -20.08 1.77
N LEU A 61 -5.41 -20.81 2.89
CA LEU A 61 -5.26 -20.22 4.22
C LEU A 61 -3.80 -20.00 4.61
N THR A 62 -2.97 -21.01 4.33
CA THR A 62 -1.57 -21.04 4.76
C THR A 62 -0.71 -21.73 3.70
N ASN A 63 0.48 -21.17 3.46
CA ASN A 63 1.47 -21.74 2.57
C ASN A 63 2.86 -21.26 2.99
N SER A 64 3.85 -22.14 3.05
CA SER A 64 5.18 -21.81 3.54
C SER A 64 5.91 -20.75 2.71
N THR A 65 5.71 -20.71 1.39
CA THR A 65 6.28 -19.64 0.53
C THR A 65 5.65 -18.28 0.83
N GLN A 66 4.33 -18.24 0.93
CA GLN A 66 3.59 -17.04 1.30
C GLN A 66 4.00 -16.53 2.69
N ALA A 67 4.19 -17.44 3.65
CA ALA A 67 4.55 -17.10 5.01
C ALA A 67 5.88 -16.35 5.11
N VAL A 68 6.88 -16.70 4.30
CA VAL A 68 8.16 -15.95 4.24
C VAL A 68 7.93 -14.51 3.75
N PHE A 69 7.13 -14.33 2.70
CA PHE A 69 6.79 -13.02 2.19
C PHE A 69 6.05 -12.17 3.24
N GLU A 70 5.05 -12.75 3.90
CA GLU A 70 4.27 -12.10 4.96
C GLU A 70 5.14 -11.64 6.13
N GLN A 71 5.99 -12.54 6.66
CA GLN A 71 6.90 -12.25 7.77
C GLN A 71 7.89 -11.14 7.41
N ARG A 72 8.42 -11.18 6.20
CA ARG A 72 9.41 -10.20 5.74
C ARG A 72 8.82 -8.81 5.60
N VAL A 73 7.66 -8.67 4.94
CA VAL A 73 6.99 -7.37 4.83
C VAL A 73 6.57 -6.84 6.21
N ALA A 74 6.02 -7.70 7.08
CA ALA A 74 5.68 -7.29 8.45
C ALA A 74 6.89 -6.76 9.21
N ALA A 75 8.04 -7.43 9.14
CA ALA A 75 9.26 -6.98 9.80
C ALA A 75 9.81 -5.66 9.22
N LEU A 76 9.70 -5.47 7.90
CA LEU A 76 10.14 -4.24 7.24
C LEU A 76 9.27 -3.04 7.62
N GLU A 77 7.96 -3.23 7.78
CA GLU A 77 7.04 -2.20 8.28
C GLU A 77 7.11 -1.99 9.80
N GLY A 78 7.68 -2.94 10.54
CA GLY A 78 7.70 -2.92 12.01
C GLY A 78 6.40 -3.42 12.65
N GLY A 79 5.61 -4.22 11.91
CA GLY A 79 4.39 -4.85 12.39
C GLY A 79 4.62 -6.21 13.03
N VAL A 80 3.58 -6.74 13.68
CA VAL A 80 3.61 -8.05 14.36
C VAL A 80 3.15 -9.20 13.47
N ALA A 81 2.36 -8.91 12.44
CA ALA A 81 1.85 -9.90 11.49
C ALA A 81 1.60 -9.30 10.11
N GLY A 82 1.83 -10.11 9.07
CA GLY A 82 1.49 -9.81 7.69
C GLY A 82 0.51 -10.85 7.12
N LEU A 83 -0.32 -10.43 6.16
CA LEU A 83 -1.21 -11.30 5.41
C LEU A 83 -1.11 -10.96 3.92
N ALA A 84 -0.62 -11.89 3.12
CA ALA A 84 -0.55 -11.76 1.67
C ALA A 84 -1.89 -12.15 1.02
N VAL A 85 -2.30 -11.36 0.04
CA VAL A 85 -3.56 -11.54 -0.71
C VAL A 85 -3.33 -11.31 -2.21
N ALA A 86 -4.33 -11.63 -3.03
CA ALA A 86 -4.22 -11.66 -4.48
C ALA A 86 -3.89 -10.31 -5.14
N SER A 87 -4.20 -9.18 -4.50
CA SER A 87 -3.98 -7.84 -5.04
C SER A 87 -4.03 -6.76 -3.95
N GLY A 88 -3.54 -5.55 -4.26
CA GLY A 88 -3.72 -4.39 -3.39
C GLY A 88 -5.20 -4.06 -3.14
N ALA A 89 -6.05 -4.20 -4.16
CA ALA A 89 -7.50 -4.01 -4.00
C ALA A 89 -8.10 -5.00 -3.00
N ALA A 90 -7.68 -6.27 -3.02
CA ALA A 90 -8.10 -7.27 -2.03
C ALA A 90 -7.59 -6.92 -0.63
N ALA A 91 -6.36 -6.40 -0.50
CA ALA A 91 -5.82 -5.96 0.79
C ALA A 91 -6.67 -4.83 1.40
N ILE A 92 -6.98 -3.81 0.62
CA ILE A 92 -7.81 -2.68 1.04
C ILE A 92 -9.23 -3.16 1.39
N THR A 93 -9.84 -3.98 0.53
CA THR A 93 -11.18 -4.51 0.77
C THR A 93 -11.25 -5.30 2.07
N TYR A 94 -10.31 -6.19 2.31
CA TYR A 94 -10.25 -6.97 3.54
C TYR A 94 -9.94 -6.13 4.77
N ALA A 95 -9.12 -5.08 4.62
CA ALA A 95 -8.84 -4.16 5.72
C ALA A 95 -10.13 -3.50 6.23
N PHE A 96 -11.01 -3.06 5.34
CA PHE A 96 -12.30 -2.51 5.76
C PHE A 96 -13.29 -3.58 6.22
N GLN A 97 -13.51 -4.64 5.44
CA GLN A 97 -14.50 -5.68 5.76
C GLN A 97 -14.21 -6.38 7.09
N ASN A 98 -12.95 -6.41 7.52
CA ASN A 98 -12.59 -7.00 8.80
C ASN A 98 -13.17 -6.27 10.01
N ILE A 99 -13.43 -4.97 9.88
CA ILE A 99 -13.83 -4.10 11.00
C ILE A 99 -15.15 -3.35 10.75
N THR A 100 -15.77 -3.51 9.58
CA THR A 100 -17.04 -2.88 9.26
C THR A 100 -18.16 -3.89 9.06
N ARG A 101 -19.38 -3.46 9.29
CA ARG A 101 -20.65 -4.15 9.02
C ARG A 101 -21.63 -3.20 8.35
N ALA A 102 -22.76 -3.70 7.86
CA ALA A 102 -23.84 -2.85 7.38
C ALA A 102 -24.28 -1.84 8.47
N GLY A 103 -24.35 -0.58 8.10
CA GLY A 103 -24.62 0.54 9.00
C GLY A 103 -23.38 1.26 9.52
N ASP A 104 -22.16 0.73 9.25
CA ASP A 104 -20.92 1.38 9.67
C ASP A 104 -20.44 2.43 8.65
N HIS A 105 -19.52 3.27 9.12
CA HIS A 105 -18.97 4.40 8.39
C HIS A 105 -17.44 4.43 8.45
N VAL A 106 -16.80 4.98 7.42
CA VAL A 106 -15.35 5.26 7.36
C VAL A 106 -15.09 6.70 6.94
N VAL A 107 -14.00 7.29 7.41
CA VAL A 107 -13.50 8.59 6.94
C VAL A 107 -12.26 8.34 6.10
N ALA A 108 -12.18 8.92 4.91
CA ALA A 108 -11.03 8.79 4.02
C ALA A 108 -10.58 10.15 3.48
N ALA A 109 -9.28 10.33 3.26
CA ALA A 109 -8.80 11.47 2.50
C ALA A 109 -9.33 11.41 1.05
N LYS A 110 -9.63 12.56 0.44
CA LYS A 110 -10.07 12.62 -0.96
C LYS A 110 -8.94 12.33 -1.96
N THR A 111 -7.67 12.47 -1.52
CA THR A 111 -6.47 12.31 -2.35
C THR A 111 -5.93 10.88 -2.33
N ILE A 112 -6.80 9.90 -2.45
CA ILE A 112 -6.46 8.46 -2.45
C ILE A 112 -6.58 7.86 -3.85
N TYR A 113 -6.03 6.68 -4.02
CA TYR A 113 -6.11 5.91 -5.26
C TYR A 113 -7.56 5.75 -5.74
N GLY A 114 -7.79 6.01 -7.03
CA GLY A 114 -9.14 5.98 -7.62
C GLY A 114 -9.90 4.66 -7.43
N GLY A 115 -9.19 3.52 -7.39
CA GLY A 115 -9.81 2.22 -7.09
C GLY A 115 -10.32 2.14 -5.65
N THR A 116 -9.59 2.70 -4.70
CA THR A 116 -10.02 2.79 -3.29
C THR A 116 -11.19 3.77 -3.14
N TYR A 117 -11.12 4.91 -3.84
CA TYR A 117 -12.25 5.84 -3.89
C TYR A 117 -13.53 5.14 -4.39
N ASN A 118 -13.46 4.44 -5.53
CA ASN A 118 -14.60 3.72 -6.07
C ASN A 118 -15.11 2.61 -5.14
N LEU A 119 -14.22 1.89 -4.47
CA LEU A 119 -14.60 0.90 -3.46
C LEU A 119 -15.44 1.54 -2.35
N LEU A 120 -14.97 2.66 -1.79
CA LEU A 120 -15.62 3.35 -0.68
C LEU A 120 -16.87 4.14 -1.09
N ALA A 121 -16.85 4.77 -2.28
CA ALA A 121 -17.95 5.61 -2.74
C ALA A 121 -19.13 4.82 -3.35
N HIS A 122 -18.85 3.68 -3.97
CA HIS A 122 -19.84 2.97 -4.79
C HIS A 122 -20.03 1.51 -4.40
N THR A 123 -18.94 0.76 -4.14
CA THR A 123 -19.05 -0.69 -3.90
C THR A 123 -19.50 -1.00 -2.48
N LEU A 124 -18.80 -0.50 -1.47
CA LEU A 124 -19.14 -0.77 -0.06
C LEU A 124 -20.52 -0.23 0.36
N PRO A 125 -21.05 0.89 -0.17
CA PRO A 125 -22.42 1.31 0.10
C PRO A 125 -23.48 0.28 -0.30
N THR A 126 -23.23 -0.56 -1.33
CA THR A 126 -24.15 -1.66 -1.69
C THR A 126 -24.23 -2.75 -0.62
N TYR A 127 -23.22 -2.81 0.27
CA TYR A 127 -23.18 -3.67 1.45
C TYR A 127 -23.48 -2.94 2.75
N GLY A 128 -23.97 -1.70 2.64
CA GLY A 128 -24.39 -0.89 3.77
C GLY A 128 -23.28 -0.19 4.55
N VAL A 129 -22.05 -0.12 4.03
CA VAL A 129 -20.94 0.65 4.63
C VAL A 129 -20.77 1.96 3.87
N THR A 130 -20.85 3.08 4.57
CA THR A 130 -20.74 4.43 3.98
C THR A 130 -19.36 5.05 4.22
N ALA A 131 -18.99 6.05 3.43
CA ALA A 131 -17.75 6.79 3.61
C ALA A 131 -17.94 8.30 3.46
N THR A 132 -17.17 9.09 4.22
CA THR A 132 -17.00 10.52 4.00
C THR A 132 -15.59 10.81 3.55
N PHE A 133 -15.46 11.49 2.42
CA PHE A 133 -14.17 11.93 1.89
C PHE A 133 -13.89 13.37 2.35
N VAL A 134 -12.68 13.59 2.87
CA VAL A 134 -12.28 14.88 3.42
C VAL A 134 -11.04 15.44 2.71
N ASP A 135 -10.97 16.75 2.67
CA ASP A 135 -9.75 17.46 2.25
C ASP A 135 -8.68 17.32 3.35
N PRO A 136 -7.54 16.66 3.08
CA PRO A 136 -6.51 16.49 4.07
C PRO A 136 -5.67 17.75 4.34
N GLY A 137 -5.84 18.81 3.55
CA GLY A 137 -5.16 20.10 3.77
C GLY A 137 -5.62 20.82 5.03
N ASP A 138 -6.82 20.51 5.53
CA ASP A 138 -7.29 20.93 6.85
C ASP A 138 -7.63 19.70 7.69
N LEU A 139 -6.76 19.39 8.65
CA LEU A 139 -6.90 18.24 9.55
C LEU A 139 -8.22 18.26 10.36
N SER A 140 -8.82 19.44 10.61
CA SER A 140 -10.11 19.55 11.28
C SER A 140 -11.26 18.88 10.51
N ASN A 141 -11.09 18.64 9.20
CA ASN A 141 -12.07 17.95 8.39
C ASN A 141 -12.20 16.47 8.78
N PHE A 142 -11.10 15.81 9.18
CA PHE A 142 -11.18 14.45 9.72
C PHE A 142 -12.00 14.39 11.00
N GLU A 143 -11.74 15.29 11.94
CA GLU A 143 -12.49 15.39 13.21
C GLU A 143 -14.00 15.60 12.97
N LYS A 144 -14.36 16.52 12.09
CA LYS A 144 -15.76 16.86 11.75
C LYS A 144 -16.49 15.73 11.04
N ALA A 145 -15.78 14.90 10.29
CA ALA A 145 -16.36 13.80 9.52
C ALA A 145 -16.61 12.53 10.35
N ILE A 146 -15.93 12.38 11.49
CA ILE A 146 -16.10 11.22 12.36
C ILE A 146 -17.49 11.23 12.99
N GLN A 147 -18.18 10.09 12.88
CA GLN A 147 -19.51 9.82 13.42
C GLN A 147 -19.44 8.73 14.49
N GLU A 148 -20.51 8.49 15.23
CA GLU A 148 -20.59 7.44 16.25
C GLU A 148 -20.28 6.04 15.68
N ASN A 149 -20.80 5.76 14.49
CA ASN A 149 -20.62 4.51 13.74
C ASN A 149 -19.34 4.46 12.87
N THR A 150 -18.47 5.46 12.96
CA THR A 150 -17.18 5.43 12.25
C THR A 150 -16.27 4.35 12.83
N LYS A 151 -15.66 3.54 11.93
CA LYS A 151 -14.81 2.41 12.28
C LYS A 151 -13.33 2.59 11.94
N ALA A 152 -13.00 3.47 11.02
CA ALA A 152 -11.61 3.74 10.65
C ALA A 152 -11.45 5.12 9.99
N VAL A 153 -10.22 5.63 10.06
CA VAL A 153 -9.71 6.66 9.16
C VAL A 153 -8.77 6.01 8.16
N PHE A 154 -8.82 6.41 6.90
CA PHE A 154 -7.97 5.91 5.82
C PHE A 154 -7.25 7.04 5.09
N ILE A 155 -5.94 6.91 4.93
CA ILE A 155 -5.09 7.82 4.15
C ILE A 155 -4.03 7.05 3.37
N GLU A 156 -3.34 7.72 2.46
CA GLU A 156 -2.12 7.23 1.80
C GLU A 156 -0.90 8.03 2.28
N THR A 157 0.26 7.39 2.36
CA THR A 157 1.52 8.07 2.72
C THR A 157 1.94 9.10 1.69
N LEU A 158 1.70 8.78 0.42
CA LEU A 158 1.93 9.63 -0.75
C LEU A 158 0.73 9.47 -1.68
N GLY A 159 -0.02 10.53 -1.86
CA GLY A 159 -1.24 10.52 -2.66
C GLY A 159 -0.99 10.33 -4.16
N ASN A 160 -1.98 9.75 -4.85
CA ASN A 160 -1.96 9.50 -6.28
C ASN A 160 -2.98 10.42 -7.00
N PRO A 161 -2.61 11.24 -7.99
CA PRO A 161 -1.32 11.21 -8.71
C PRO A 161 -0.26 12.21 -8.21
N ASN A 162 -0.58 13.07 -7.26
CA ASN A 162 0.17 14.29 -6.98
C ASN A 162 1.24 14.16 -5.91
N SER A 163 1.41 12.98 -5.29
CA SER A 163 2.40 12.75 -4.21
C SER A 163 2.27 13.72 -3.03
N ASN A 164 1.06 14.21 -2.76
CA ASN A 164 0.79 15.00 -1.56
C ASN A 164 1.03 14.17 -0.29
N ILE A 165 1.47 14.84 0.77
CA ILE A 165 1.80 14.24 2.06
C ILE A 165 0.81 14.73 3.10
N ILE A 166 0.30 13.80 3.91
CA ILE A 166 -0.62 14.10 5.02
C ILE A 166 0.16 13.97 6.34
N ASP A 167 -0.12 14.80 7.34
CA ASP A 167 0.46 14.67 8.67
C ASP A 167 -0.10 13.42 9.36
N ILE A 168 0.63 12.32 9.25
CA ILE A 168 0.23 10.99 9.72
C ILE A 168 -0.01 11.00 11.23
N GLU A 169 0.90 11.60 12.01
CA GLU A 169 0.81 11.62 13.47
C GLU A 169 -0.41 12.39 13.94
N ALA A 170 -0.70 13.53 13.31
CA ALA A 170 -1.89 14.31 13.64
C ALA A 170 -3.19 13.58 13.30
N VAL A 171 -3.27 12.88 12.15
CA VAL A 171 -4.44 12.06 11.79
C VAL A 171 -4.57 10.85 12.73
N ALA A 172 -3.46 10.22 13.13
CA ALA A 172 -3.47 9.13 14.10
C ALA A 172 -4.02 9.59 15.45
N GLU A 173 -3.59 10.74 15.94
CA GLU A 173 -4.13 11.33 17.18
C GLU A 173 -5.64 11.57 17.11
N ILE A 174 -6.14 12.06 15.95
CA ILE A 174 -7.58 12.24 15.75
C ILE A 174 -8.28 10.90 15.81
N ALA A 175 -7.85 9.91 15.05
CA ALA A 175 -8.46 8.59 15.01
C ALA A 175 -8.48 7.93 16.41
N HIS A 176 -7.37 7.97 17.13
CA HIS A 176 -7.23 7.33 18.44
C HIS A 176 -8.08 8.02 19.53
N ARG A 177 -8.25 9.35 19.48
CA ARG A 177 -9.20 10.04 20.40
C ARG A 177 -10.63 9.52 20.25
N HIS A 178 -11.00 9.07 19.06
CA HIS A 178 -12.31 8.49 18.78
C HIS A 178 -12.35 6.97 18.92
N HIS A 179 -11.27 6.35 19.44
CA HIS A 179 -11.14 4.90 19.61
C HIS A 179 -11.34 4.10 18.32
N ILE A 180 -10.83 4.62 17.20
CA ILE A 180 -10.84 3.96 15.89
C ILE A 180 -9.41 3.89 15.33
N PRO A 181 -9.08 2.83 14.55
CA PRO A 181 -7.75 2.68 13.97
C PRO A 181 -7.53 3.62 12.77
N LEU A 182 -6.26 3.95 12.56
CA LEU A 182 -5.75 4.56 11.34
C LEU A 182 -5.22 3.45 10.41
N ILE A 183 -5.81 3.34 9.22
CA ILE A 183 -5.37 2.46 8.14
C ILE A 183 -4.63 3.30 7.10
N ILE A 184 -3.43 2.89 6.71
CA ILE A 184 -2.61 3.63 5.73
C ILE A 184 -2.22 2.72 4.57
N ASP A 185 -2.44 3.20 3.34
CA ASP A 185 -1.83 2.61 2.16
C ASP A 185 -0.41 3.19 1.99
N ASN A 186 0.58 2.32 2.16
CA ASN A 186 2.00 2.66 2.03
C ASN A 186 2.61 2.18 0.71
N THR A 187 1.79 1.99 -0.31
CA THR A 187 2.23 1.48 -1.62
C THR A 187 3.31 2.36 -2.25
N PHE A 188 3.16 3.70 -2.20
CA PHE A 188 4.12 4.62 -2.79
C PHE A 188 5.30 4.94 -1.85
N GLY A 189 5.04 4.99 -0.54
CA GLY A 189 6.08 5.21 0.45
C GLY A 189 7.05 4.05 0.56
N THR A 190 6.56 2.83 0.45
CA THR A 190 7.27 1.59 0.76
C THR A 190 7.84 1.57 2.19
N PRO A 191 8.10 0.42 2.80
CA PRO A 191 8.70 0.39 4.14
C PRO A 191 10.14 0.91 4.17
N TYR A 192 10.74 1.19 2.99
CA TYR A 192 12.08 1.77 2.88
C TYR A 192 12.09 3.30 3.05
N LEU A 193 11.14 4.01 2.45
CA LEU A 193 11.09 5.48 2.56
C LEU A 193 10.40 5.92 3.85
N ILE A 194 9.36 5.20 4.28
CA ILE A 194 8.61 5.50 5.51
C ILE A 194 7.98 4.24 6.10
N ARG A 195 7.95 4.17 7.42
CA ARG A 195 7.22 3.16 8.19
C ARG A 195 6.05 3.81 8.94
N PRO A 196 4.84 3.81 8.40
CA PRO A 196 3.70 4.51 9.01
C PRO A 196 3.39 4.04 10.43
N ILE A 197 3.70 2.78 10.78
CA ILE A 197 3.56 2.22 12.13
C ILE A 197 4.38 3.00 13.17
N GLU A 198 5.54 3.56 12.78
CA GLU A 198 6.37 4.38 13.65
C GLU A 198 5.73 5.76 13.90
N HIS A 199 4.76 6.16 13.08
CA HIS A 199 4.04 7.43 13.12
C HIS A 199 2.57 7.30 13.53
N GLY A 200 2.16 6.16 14.11
CA GLY A 200 0.83 5.98 14.66
C GLY A 200 -0.17 5.22 13.80
N ALA A 201 0.22 4.71 12.63
CA ALA A 201 -0.64 3.79 11.87
C ALA A 201 -0.85 2.48 12.63
N ASP A 202 -2.08 1.99 12.60
CA ASP A 202 -2.45 0.72 13.22
C ASP A 202 -2.41 -0.42 12.21
N ILE A 203 -2.86 -0.15 11.00
CA ILE A 203 -2.87 -1.11 9.89
C ILE A 203 -2.23 -0.45 8.67
N VAL A 204 -1.31 -1.18 8.04
CA VAL A 204 -0.68 -0.76 6.79
C VAL A 204 -1.07 -1.73 5.67
N VAL A 205 -1.43 -1.19 4.50
CA VAL A 205 -1.72 -1.98 3.32
C VAL A 205 -0.77 -1.62 2.19
N HIS A 206 -0.47 -2.59 1.32
CA HIS A 206 0.31 -2.39 0.11
C HIS A 206 -0.33 -3.07 -1.08
N SER A 207 -0.30 -2.41 -2.22
CA SER A 207 -0.25 -3.11 -3.50
C SER A 207 1.18 -3.58 -3.75
N ALA A 208 1.46 -4.85 -3.42
CA ALA A 208 2.78 -5.43 -3.64
C ALA A 208 3.15 -5.52 -5.14
N THR A 209 2.16 -5.39 -6.01
CA THR A 209 2.28 -5.26 -7.47
C THR A 209 3.23 -4.13 -7.89
N LYS A 210 3.31 -3.05 -7.06
CA LYS A 210 4.04 -1.81 -7.35
C LYS A 210 5.52 -1.92 -6.97
N PHE A 211 6.07 -1.04 -6.16
CA PHE A 211 7.50 -1.05 -5.79
C PHE A 211 8.00 -2.37 -5.19
N ILE A 212 7.19 -3.09 -4.42
CA ILE A 212 7.60 -4.36 -3.82
C ILE A 212 7.99 -5.35 -4.92
N GLY A 213 7.12 -5.60 -5.89
CA GLY A 213 7.43 -6.42 -7.07
C GLY A 213 8.39 -5.72 -8.04
N GLY A 214 8.10 -4.48 -8.38
CA GLY A 214 8.93 -3.56 -9.13
C GLY A 214 9.10 -3.83 -10.63
N HIS A 215 8.52 -4.90 -11.17
CA HIS A 215 8.77 -5.34 -12.55
C HIS A 215 7.50 -5.52 -13.40
N GLY A 216 6.33 -5.17 -12.86
CA GLY A 216 5.06 -5.32 -13.58
C GLY A 216 4.66 -6.76 -13.92
N THR A 217 5.25 -7.76 -13.26
CA THR A 217 5.11 -9.19 -13.60
C THR A 217 4.03 -9.91 -12.82
N SER A 218 3.76 -9.49 -11.59
CA SER A 218 2.87 -10.23 -10.68
C SER A 218 1.99 -9.30 -9.87
N LEU A 219 0.73 -9.68 -9.73
CA LEU A 219 -0.21 -9.04 -8.81
C LEU A 219 -0.03 -9.60 -7.39
N GLY A 220 -0.18 -8.74 -6.41
CA GLY A 220 -0.24 -9.10 -5.01
C GLY A 220 -0.61 -7.92 -4.13
N GLY A 221 -1.09 -8.23 -2.94
CA GLY A 221 -1.32 -7.27 -1.87
C GLY A 221 -0.83 -7.83 -0.55
N VAL A 222 -0.61 -6.95 0.42
CA VAL A 222 -0.29 -7.35 1.78
C VAL A 222 -0.91 -6.39 2.77
N ILE A 223 -1.39 -6.95 3.88
CA ILE A 223 -1.92 -6.22 5.02
C ILE A 223 -0.95 -6.46 6.17
N VAL A 224 -0.52 -5.42 6.85
CA VAL A 224 0.36 -5.50 8.02
C VAL A 224 -0.38 -4.97 9.24
N ASP A 225 -0.44 -5.79 10.27
CA ASP A 225 -1.00 -5.45 11.59
C ASP A 225 0.13 -4.93 12.49
N SER A 226 -0.02 -3.72 13.01
CA SER A 226 0.95 -3.15 13.94
C SER A 226 0.97 -3.85 15.30
N GLY A 227 -0.14 -4.47 15.70
CA GLY A 227 -0.38 -4.99 17.03
C GLY A 227 -0.51 -3.94 18.12
N LYS A 228 -0.62 -2.66 17.75
CA LYS A 228 -0.64 -1.53 18.72
C LYS A 228 -2.04 -1.06 19.08
N PHE A 229 -3.05 -1.29 18.22
CA PHE A 229 -4.42 -0.86 18.49
C PHE A 229 -5.09 -1.73 19.53
N ASP A 230 -5.62 -1.14 20.57
CA ASP A 230 -6.34 -1.84 21.63
C ASP A 230 -7.81 -2.07 21.24
N TRP A 231 -8.08 -3.20 20.59
CA TRP A 231 -9.40 -3.60 20.12
C TRP A 231 -10.40 -3.75 21.28
N VAL A 232 -9.95 -4.15 22.46
CA VAL A 232 -10.79 -4.36 23.64
C VAL A 232 -11.18 -3.02 24.27
N ALA A 233 -10.21 -2.13 24.52
CA ALA A 233 -10.46 -0.82 25.09
C ALA A 233 -11.30 0.07 24.16
N SER A 234 -11.19 -0.10 22.85
CA SER A 234 -12.02 0.60 21.86
C SER A 234 -13.52 0.33 22.04
N GLY A 235 -13.90 -0.92 22.32
CA GLY A 235 -15.31 -1.34 22.44
C GLY A 235 -16.15 -1.31 21.15
N LYS A 236 -15.55 -0.93 20.02
CA LYS A 236 -16.25 -0.74 18.73
C LYS A 236 -16.20 -1.95 17.78
N PHE A 237 -15.44 -3.00 18.13
CA PHE A 237 -15.11 -4.11 17.22
C PHE A 237 -15.49 -5.48 17.79
N PRO A 238 -16.80 -5.77 17.99
CA PRO A 238 -17.24 -7.04 18.58
C PRO A 238 -16.81 -8.27 17.79
N GLN A 239 -16.59 -8.16 16.46
CA GLN A 239 -16.10 -9.24 15.64
C GLN A 239 -14.68 -9.70 15.97
N LEU A 240 -13.91 -8.93 16.73
CA LEU A 240 -12.59 -9.30 17.23
C LEU A 240 -12.62 -9.70 18.70
N THR A 241 -13.53 -9.08 19.48
CA THR A 241 -13.53 -9.15 20.95
C THR A 241 -14.60 -10.07 21.52
N GLU A 242 -15.66 -10.39 20.77
CA GLU A 242 -16.74 -11.30 21.18
C GLU A 242 -16.52 -12.73 20.64
N PRO A 243 -17.21 -13.74 21.23
CA PRO A 243 -17.16 -15.11 20.76
C PRO A 243 -17.61 -15.25 19.30
N ASP A 244 -16.75 -15.79 18.44
CA ASP A 244 -17.06 -16.02 17.04
C ASP A 244 -17.80 -17.35 16.82
N PRO A 245 -19.00 -17.37 16.23
CA PRO A 245 -19.79 -18.57 16.03
C PRO A 245 -19.14 -19.56 15.02
N CYS A 246 -18.32 -19.06 14.09
CA CYS A 246 -17.64 -19.91 13.08
C CYS A 246 -16.47 -20.68 13.68
N TYR A 247 -15.97 -20.25 14.85
CA TYR A 247 -14.86 -20.87 15.57
C TYR A 247 -15.24 -21.31 17.00
N HIS A 248 -16.44 -21.85 17.18
CA HIS A 248 -16.91 -22.41 18.45
C HIS A 248 -16.78 -21.46 19.66
N GLY A 249 -16.98 -20.16 19.44
CA GLY A 249 -16.91 -19.15 20.49
C GLY A 249 -15.50 -18.62 20.79
N VAL A 250 -14.54 -18.85 19.93
CA VAL A 250 -13.19 -18.25 20.04
C VAL A 250 -13.31 -16.71 19.90
N ARG A 251 -12.59 -15.98 20.76
CA ARG A 251 -12.36 -14.55 20.64
C ARG A 251 -10.99 -14.32 20.02
N PHE A 252 -10.93 -13.61 18.91
CA PHE A 252 -9.67 -13.44 18.17
C PHE A 252 -8.61 -12.68 18.97
N VAL A 253 -8.99 -11.70 19.78
CA VAL A 253 -8.06 -10.98 20.68
C VAL A 253 -7.43 -11.89 21.74
N GLU A 254 -8.13 -12.94 22.18
CA GLU A 254 -7.60 -13.92 23.13
C GLU A 254 -6.76 -14.99 22.42
N ALA A 255 -7.21 -15.48 21.28
CA ALA A 255 -6.56 -16.57 20.54
C ALA A 255 -5.28 -16.14 19.81
N ALA A 256 -5.22 -14.89 19.30
CA ALA A 256 -4.14 -14.40 18.49
C ALA A 256 -3.40 -13.18 19.09
N GLY A 257 -3.87 -12.65 20.23
CA GLY A 257 -3.23 -11.53 20.91
C GLY A 257 -3.04 -10.32 19.99
N LEU A 258 -1.81 -9.83 19.89
CA LEU A 258 -1.48 -8.67 19.09
C LEU A 258 -1.74 -8.83 17.58
N ALA A 259 -1.79 -10.07 17.08
CA ALA A 259 -2.05 -10.37 15.66
C ALA A 259 -3.54 -10.63 15.34
N ALA A 260 -4.44 -10.30 16.26
CA ALA A 260 -5.86 -10.61 16.17
C ALA A 260 -6.51 -10.13 14.87
N TYR A 261 -6.14 -8.94 14.41
CA TYR A 261 -6.66 -8.35 13.19
C TYR A 261 -6.27 -9.18 11.94
N ALA A 262 -4.99 -9.47 11.76
CA ALA A 262 -4.51 -10.24 10.61
C ALA A 262 -4.99 -11.70 10.66
N VAL A 263 -5.01 -12.31 11.83
CA VAL A 263 -5.48 -13.71 12.02
C VAL A 263 -6.97 -13.81 11.69
N ARG A 264 -7.80 -12.86 12.10
CA ARG A 264 -9.21 -12.87 11.75
C ARG A 264 -9.44 -12.75 10.23
N ILE A 265 -8.72 -11.87 9.53
CA ILE A 265 -8.82 -11.80 8.07
C ILE A 265 -8.50 -13.15 7.45
N ARG A 266 -7.42 -13.81 7.86
CA ARG A 266 -7.03 -15.13 7.37
C ARG A 266 -8.11 -16.18 7.64
N ALA A 267 -8.59 -16.23 8.88
CA ALA A 267 -9.51 -17.26 9.36
C ALA A 267 -10.93 -17.12 8.80
N ILE A 268 -11.39 -15.90 8.53
CA ILE A 268 -12.75 -15.59 8.06
C ILE A 268 -12.73 -15.14 6.59
N LEU A 269 -12.21 -13.94 6.32
CA LEU A 269 -12.38 -13.32 4.99
C LEU A 269 -11.63 -14.06 3.90
N LEU A 270 -10.35 -14.37 4.12
CA LEU A 270 -9.55 -15.12 3.14
C LEU A 270 -10.09 -16.53 2.93
N ARG A 271 -10.50 -17.21 4.01
CA ARG A 271 -11.12 -18.54 3.94
C ARG A 271 -12.39 -18.53 3.10
N ASP A 272 -13.28 -17.57 3.34
CA ASP A 272 -14.65 -17.59 2.84
C ASP A 272 -14.79 -16.93 1.46
N THR A 273 -13.97 -15.91 1.15
CA THR A 273 -14.05 -15.14 -0.11
C THR A 273 -12.90 -15.41 -1.08
N GLY A 274 -11.78 -16.00 -0.59
CA GLY A 274 -10.81 -16.68 -1.43
C GLY A 274 -9.82 -15.81 -2.20
N ALA A 275 -9.57 -14.53 -1.83
CA ALA A 275 -8.59 -13.68 -2.49
C ALA A 275 -7.14 -14.06 -2.13
N THR A 276 -6.79 -15.33 -2.23
CA THR A 276 -5.46 -15.85 -1.91
C THR A 276 -4.45 -15.53 -3.00
N ILE A 277 -3.22 -15.20 -2.59
CA ILE A 277 -2.09 -15.07 -3.52
C ILE A 277 -1.56 -16.47 -3.91
N SER A 278 -1.09 -16.65 -5.15
CA SER A 278 -0.41 -17.89 -5.51
C SER A 278 0.99 -17.96 -4.89
N PRO A 279 1.50 -19.17 -4.54
CA PRO A 279 2.87 -19.32 -4.06
C PRO A 279 3.92 -18.81 -5.05
N PHE A 280 3.66 -18.96 -6.34
CA PHE A 280 4.54 -18.45 -7.39
C PHE A 280 4.60 -16.92 -7.41
N ASN A 281 3.45 -16.23 -7.29
CA ASN A 281 3.43 -14.76 -7.19
C ASN A 281 4.13 -14.29 -5.91
N ALA A 282 3.89 -14.95 -4.77
CA ALA A 282 4.56 -14.63 -3.52
C ALA A 282 6.09 -14.77 -3.65
N PHE A 283 6.59 -15.80 -4.34
CA PHE A 283 8.00 -15.99 -4.62
C PHE A 283 8.58 -14.85 -5.49
N ILE A 284 7.89 -14.46 -6.58
CA ILE A 284 8.33 -13.33 -7.43
C ILE A 284 8.36 -12.02 -6.64
N LEU A 285 7.34 -11.76 -5.84
CA LEU A 285 7.27 -10.55 -5.00
C LEU A 285 8.35 -10.57 -3.91
N LEU A 286 8.68 -11.74 -3.38
CA LEU A 286 9.79 -11.91 -2.44
C LEU A 286 11.14 -11.57 -3.07
N GLN A 287 11.40 -12.01 -4.32
CA GLN A 287 12.60 -11.61 -5.07
C GLN A 287 12.65 -10.09 -5.31
N GLY A 288 11.52 -9.49 -5.66
CA GLY A 288 11.42 -8.03 -5.77
C GLY A 288 11.75 -7.33 -4.45
N LEU A 289 11.25 -7.87 -3.33
CA LEU A 289 11.48 -7.32 -2.00
C LEU A 289 12.97 -7.34 -1.61
N GLU A 290 13.72 -8.37 -2.03
CA GLU A 290 15.17 -8.51 -1.73
C GLU A 290 16.04 -7.38 -2.30
N THR A 291 15.55 -6.66 -3.30
CA THR A 291 16.25 -5.51 -3.90
C THR A 291 15.47 -4.20 -3.76
N LEU A 292 14.49 -4.15 -2.86
CA LEU A 292 13.60 -2.98 -2.72
C LEU A 292 14.38 -1.70 -2.43
N SER A 293 15.26 -1.71 -1.44
CA SER A 293 16.04 -0.51 -1.06
C SER A 293 16.87 0.02 -2.23
N LEU A 294 17.60 -0.86 -2.92
CA LEU A 294 18.45 -0.49 -4.06
C LEU A 294 17.66 0.14 -5.21
N ARG A 295 16.47 -0.42 -5.49
CA ARG A 295 15.61 0.10 -6.55
C ARG A 295 14.99 1.43 -6.17
N VAL A 296 14.46 1.52 -4.94
CA VAL A 296 13.79 2.75 -4.47
C VAL A 296 14.79 3.91 -4.35
N GLU A 297 16.02 3.67 -3.88
CA GLU A 297 17.09 4.67 -3.92
C GLU A 297 17.32 5.22 -5.34
N ARG A 298 17.48 4.33 -6.32
CA ARG A 298 17.68 4.73 -7.71
C ARG A 298 16.46 5.45 -8.30
N HIS A 299 15.25 4.99 -8.00
CA HIS A 299 14.01 5.66 -8.41
C HIS A 299 13.97 7.10 -7.89
N VAL A 300 14.23 7.30 -6.60
CA VAL A 300 14.23 8.61 -5.96
C VAL A 300 15.34 9.50 -6.52
N GLU A 301 16.56 8.97 -6.64
CA GLU A 301 17.69 9.71 -7.22
C GLU A 301 17.37 10.23 -8.62
N ASN A 302 16.85 9.37 -9.48
CA ASN A 302 16.46 9.75 -10.83
C ASN A 302 15.32 10.77 -10.83
N ALA A 303 14.29 10.56 -9.99
CA ALA A 303 13.15 11.47 -9.90
C ALA A 303 13.60 12.88 -9.48
N LEU A 304 14.46 13.01 -8.48
CA LEU A 304 14.96 14.31 -8.04
C LEU A 304 15.75 15.03 -9.15
N LYS A 305 16.54 14.30 -9.95
CA LYS A 305 17.23 14.87 -11.12
C LYS A 305 16.27 15.32 -12.21
N VAL A 306 15.19 14.54 -12.47
CA VAL A 306 14.14 14.92 -13.41
C VAL A 306 13.37 16.15 -12.89
N VAL A 307 13.03 16.21 -11.61
CA VAL A 307 12.39 17.38 -10.99
C VAL A 307 13.24 18.63 -11.15
N GLU A 308 14.53 18.54 -10.85
CA GLU A 308 15.48 19.66 -11.00
C GLU A 308 15.58 20.14 -12.45
N HIS A 309 15.62 19.20 -13.39
CA HIS A 309 15.70 19.49 -14.82
C HIS A 309 14.44 20.18 -15.35
N LEU A 310 13.25 19.70 -14.93
CA LEU A 310 11.98 20.18 -15.46
C LEU A 310 11.44 21.45 -14.78
N LYS A 311 11.83 21.74 -13.52
CA LYS A 311 11.24 22.85 -12.74
C LYS A 311 11.34 24.23 -13.41
N ASN A 312 12.37 24.47 -14.21
CA ASN A 312 12.59 25.71 -14.94
C ASN A 312 12.46 25.56 -16.46
N HIS A 313 11.99 24.40 -16.94
CA HIS A 313 11.89 24.16 -18.37
C HIS A 313 10.81 25.07 -19.02
N PRO A 314 11.09 25.75 -20.17
CA PRO A 314 10.20 26.77 -20.76
C PRO A 314 8.82 26.20 -21.15
N LYS A 315 8.69 24.91 -21.46
CA LYS A 315 7.44 24.23 -21.84
C LYS A 315 6.66 23.69 -20.64
N ILE A 316 7.26 23.66 -19.45
CA ILE A 316 6.61 23.18 -18.22
C ILE A 316 6.06 24.39 -17.47
N LYS A 317 4.80 24.29 -17.06
CA LYS A 317 4.12 25.30 -16.25
C LYS A 317 4.36 25.07 -14.76
N LYS A 318 4.36 23.80 -14.33
CA LYS A 318 4.53 23.38 -12.93
C LYS A 318 5.11 21.98 -12.86
N VAL A 319 5.99 21.77 -11.91
CA VAL A 319 6.38 20.45 -11.40
C VAL A 319 5.78 20.29 -10.01
N ASN A 320 5.03 19.23 -9.77
CA ASN A 320 4.36 19.00 -8.50
C ASN A 320 5.05 17.86 -7.75
N HIS A 321 6.11 18.19 -7.01
CA HIS A 321 6.89 17.25 -6.22
C HIS A 321 7.24 17.84 -4.86
N PRO A 322 7.06 17.09 -3.73
CA PRO A 322 7.21 17.64 -2.38
C PRO A 322 8.64 18.01 -1.98
N SER A 323 9.65 17.60 -2.76
CA SER A 323 11.03 18.07 -2.55
C SER A 323 11.25 19.55 -2.86
N LEU A 324 10.36 20.16 -3.64
CA LEU A 324 10.47 21.58 -3.99
C LEU A 324 10.09 22.47 -2.80
N PRO A 325 10.89 23.46 -2.43
CA PRO A 325 10.63 24.32 -1.26
C PRO A 325 9.29 25.05 -1.28
N GLU A 326 8.78 25.35 -2.47
CA GLU A 326 7.49 26.01 -2.69
C GLU A 326 6.27 25.05 -2.60
N HIS A 327 6.51 23.74 -2.52
CA HIS A 327 5.43 22.78 -2.39
C HIS A 327 4.78 22.87 -1.00
N PRO A 328 3.44 22.85 -0.89
CA PRO A 328 2.75 23.02 0.39
C PRO A 328 3.17 21.97 1.44
N ASP A 329 3.48 20.75 0.99
CA ASP A 329 3.84 19.65 1.87
C ASP A 329 5.36 19.51 2.10
N HIS A 330 6.17 20.49 1.69
CA HIS A 330 7.63 20.42 1.80
C HIS A 330 8.12 20.18 3.25
N ALA A 331 7.48 20.80 4.23
CA ALA A 331 7.81 20.57 5.63
C ALA A 331 7.54 19.14 6.10
N LEU A 332 6.43 18.54 5.65
CA LEU A 332 6.10 17.13 5.92
C LEU A 332 7.04 16.18 5.17
N TYR A 333 7.44 16.54 3.95
CA TYR A 333 8.47 15.80 3.21
C TYR A 333 9.78 15.72 4.01
N GLN A 334 10.26 16.85 4.52
CA GLN A 334 11.48 16.88 5.34
C GLN A 334 11.35 16.08 6.65
N ARG A 335 10.15 16.05 7.24
CA ARG A 335 9.87 15.34 8.50
C ARG A 335 9.80 13.82 8.31
N TYR A 336 9.06 13.35 7.30
CA TYR A 336 8.71 11.94 7.17
C TYR A 336 9.60 11.16 6.21
N PHE A 337 10.30 11.81 5.29
CA PHE A 337 11.01 11.15 4.19
C PHE A 337 12.51 11.49 4.14
N PRO A 338 13.29 11.04 5.14
CA PRO A 338 14.74 11.35 5.17
C PRO A 338 15.51 10.71 4.00
N ASN A 339 14.98 9.64 3.40
CA ASN A 339 15.56 8.97 2.22
C ASN A 339 14.97 9.48 0.90
N GLY A 340 14.27 10.63 0.92
CA GLY A 340 13.52 11.16 -0.20
C GLY A 340 12.13 10.56 -0.33
N ALA A 341 11.27 11.21 -1.10
CA ALA A 341 9.92 10.75 -1.38
C ALA A 341 9.73 10.58 -2.87
N SER A 342 8.92 9.63 -3.20
CA SER A 342 8.28 9.38 -4.50
C SER A 342 9.12 9.56 -5.77
N SER A 343 9.09 8.55 -6.59
CA SER A 343 9.46 8.69 -8.01
C SER A 343 8.22 8.86 -8.92
N ILE A 344 7.05 9.05 -8.31
CA ILE A 344 5.78 9.24 -9.00
C ILE A 344 5.29 10.64 -8.67
N PHE A 345 5.16 11.48 -9.67
CA PHE A 345 4.72 12.88 -9.50
C PHE A 345 4.07 13.41 -10.77
N THR A 346 3.51 14.61 -10.71
CA THR A 346 2.89 15.24 -11.87
C THR A 346 3.66 16.47 -12.34
N ILE A 347 3.61 16.68 -13.63
CA ILE A 347 4.00 17.93 -14.28
C ILE A 347 2.79 18.52 -14.99
N GLU A 348 2.75 19.83 -15.16
CA GLU A 348 1.78 20.53 -16.00
C GLU A 348 2.49 21.09 -17.21
N VAL A 349 2.18 20.54 -18.39
CA VAL A 349 2.69 21.00 -19.69
C VAL A 349 1.92 22.27 -20.09
N LYS A 350 2.63 23.29 -20.63
CA LYS A 350 1.99 24.49 -21.20
C LYS A 350 1.24 24.15 -22.48
N GLY A 351 0.11 24.81 -22.71
CA GLY A 351 -0.73 24.63 -23.90
C GLY A 351 -1.98 23.79 -23.64
N GLY A 352 -1.98 22.92 -22.63
CA GLY A 352 -3.14 22.13 -22.23
C GLY A 352 -3.10 20.67 -22.67
N GLN A 353 -4.27 20.07 -22.92
CA GLN A 353 -4.40 18.64 -23.15
C GLN A 353 -3.75 18.18 -24.47
N GLU A 354 -3.86 18.97 -25.52
CA GLU A 354 -3.31 18.61 -26.82
C GLU A 354 -1.78 18.53 -26.80
N GLU A 355 -1.15 19.51 -26.15
CA GLU A 355 0.30 19.54 -25.96
C GLU A 355 0.77 18.42 -25.03
N ALA A 356 0.01 18.12 -23.95
CA ALA A 356 0.30 17.02 -23.06
C ALA A 356 0.23 15.66 -23.80
N HIS A 357 -0.76 15.46 -24.67
CA HIS A 357 -0.85 14.25 -25.49
C HIS A 357 0.31 14.15 -26.48
N ARG A 358 0.62 15.27 -27.20
CA ARG A 358 1.77 15.27 -28.13
C ARG A 358 3.10 14.99 -27.42
N PHE A 359 3.28 15.55 -26.23
CA PHE A 359 4.44 15.24 -25.39
C PHE A 359 4.52 13.76 -25.07
N ILE A 360 3.44 13.15 -24.55
CA ILE A 360 3.37 11.75 -24.19
C ILE A 360 3.64 10.85 -25.40
N ASP A 361 2.99 11.13 -26.53
CA ASP A 361 3.09 10.32 -27.75
C ASP A 361 4.47 10.42 -28.42
N SER A 362 5.29 11.43 -28.06
CA SER A 362 6.64 11.63 -28.57
C SER A 362 7.72 10.98 -27.71
N LEU A 363 7.39 10.48 -26.52
CA LEU A 363 8.35 9.79 -25.66
C LEU A 363 8.73 8.42 -26.25
N GLU A 364 10.01 8.08 -26.22
CA GLU A 364 10.57 6.85 -26.78
C GLU A 364 10.95 5.82 -25.70
N ILE A 365 11.32 6.28 -24.49
CA ILE A 365 11.72 5.43 -23.37
C ILE A 365 10.55 5.21 -22.42
N PHE A 366 9.78 6.28 -22.11
CA PHE A 366 8.64 6.18 -21.20
C PHE A 366 7.50 5.41 -21.85
N SER A 367 7.02 4.37 -21.18
CA SER A 367 5.88 3.58 -21.66
C SER A 367 4.55 4.20 -21.22
N LEU A 368 3.64 4.45 -22.17
CA LEU A 368 2.27 4.90 -21.90
C LEU A 368 1.41 3.72 -21.45
N LEU A 369 1.09 3.66 -20.15
CA LEU A 369 0.25 2.60 -19.59
C LEU A 369 -0.28 2.95 -18.18
N ALA A 370 -1.33 2.23 -17.77
CA ALA A 370 -1.98 2.42 -16.47
C ALA A 370 -1.26 1.64 -15.34
N ASN A 371 0.02 1.90 -15.12
CA ASN A 371 0.78 1.37 -13.99
C ASN A 371 1.70 2.47 -13.42
N VAL A 372 2.38 2.16 -12.31
CA VAL A 372 3.40 2.99 -11.64
C VAL A 372 4.42 2.10 -10.95
N ALA A 373 5.55 2.67 -10.55
CA ALA A 373 6.54 1.98 -9.70
C ALA A 373 7.18 0.74 -10.35
N ASP A 374 7.23 0.72 -11.68
CA ASP A 374 8.04 -0.24 -12.44
C ASP A 374 9.49 0.25 -12.51
N VAL A 375 10.44 -0.68 -12.65
CA VAL A 375 11.85 -0.34 -12.91
C VAL A 375 12.03 0.43 -14.22
N LYS A 376 11.06 0.35 -15.13
CA LYS A 376 10.98 1.16 -16.36
C LYS A 376 10.17 2.42 -16.11
N SER A 377 10.55 3.51 -16.73
CA SER A 377 9.83 4.77 -16.67
C SER A 377 8.49 4.69 -17.39
N LEU A 378 7.45 5.22 -16.74
CA LEU A 378 6.07 5.16 -17.22
C LEU A 378 5.46 6.56 -17.25
N VAL A 379 4.49 6.75 -18.14
CA VAL A 379 3.77 8.02 -18.31
C VAL A 379 2.28 7.77 -18.51
N ILE A 380 1.44 8.70 -18.06
CA ILE A 380 0.00 8.70 -18.36
C ILE A 380 -0.57 10.11 -18.25
N HIS A 381 -1.66 10.39 -18.98
CA HIS A 381 -2.48 11.59 -18.83
C HIS A 381 -3.67 11.30 -17.91
N PRO A 382 -3.66 11.72 -16.63
CA PRO A 382 -4.67 11.31 -15.65
C PRO A 382 -6.10 11.72 -16.06
N ALA A 383 -6.29 12.95 -16.54
CA ALA A 383 -7.62 13.48 -16.85
C ALA A 383 -8.38 12.66 -17.92
N SER A 384 -7.67 12.15 -18.94
CA SER A 384 -8.31 11.36 -20.01
C SER A 384 -8.30 9.85 -19.77
N THR A 385 -7.71 9.38 -18.65
CA THR A 385 -7.53 7.95 -18.38
C THR A 385 -7.95 7.55 -16.97
N THR A 386 -7.03 7.59 -16.01
CA THR A 386 -7.26 7.09 -14.63
C THR A 386 -8.30 7.89 -13.84
N HIS A 387 -8.62 9.11 -14.25
CA HIS A 387 -9.59 10.01 -13.61
C HIS A 387 -10.67 10.50 -14.62
N SER A 388 -10.84 9.81 -15.73
CA SER A 388 -11.76 10.21 -16.80
C SER A 388 -13.25 10.21 -16.40
N GLN A 389 -13.58 9.59 -15.27
CA GLN A 389 -14.93 9.61 -14.70
C GLN A 389 -15.26 10.92 -13.96
N LEU A 390 -14.25 11.76 -13.65
CA LEU A 390 -14.42 13.04 -12.94
C LEU A 390 -14.73 14.17 -13.93
N ASN A 391 -15.56 15.11 -13.51
CA ASN A 391 -15.77 16.35 -14.27
C ASN A 391 -14.62 17.36 -14.06
N ALA A 392 -14.63 18.49 -14.78
CA ALA A 392 -13.55 19.47 -14.74
C ALA A 392 -13.33 20.12 -13.36
N GLU A 393 -14.40 20.31 -12.57
CA GLU A 393 -14.32 20.89 -11.23
C GLU A 393 -13.70 19.87 -10.25
N GLU A 394 -14.17 18.62 -10.31
CA GLU A 394 -13.64 17.51 -9.50
C GLU A 394 -12.16 17.21 -9.79
N LEU A 395 -11.76 17.29 -11.07
CA LEU A 395 -10.35 17.18 -11.47
C LEU A 395 -9.51 18.32 -10.88
N ALA A 396 -10.00 19.57 -10.99
CA ALA A 396 -9.31 20.74 -10.46
C ALA A 396 -9.16 20.69 -8.92
N GLU A 397 -10.17 20.21 -8.21
CA GLU A 397 -10.09 19.97 -6.76
C GLU A 397 -9.01 18.96 -6.37
N GLN A 398 -8.70 18.02 -7.27
CA GLN A 398 -7.60 17.07 -7.09
C GLN A 398 -6.27 17.58 -7.68
N GLY A 399 -6.20 18.84 -8.13
CA GLY A 399 -5.01 19.41 -8.72
C GLY A 399 -4.65 18.83 -10.10
N ILE A 400 -5.63 18.27 -10.81
CA ILE A 400 -5.47 17.69 -12.15
C ILE A 400 -6.06 18.68 -13.17
N TYR A 401 -5.20 19.20 -14.03
CA TYR A 401 -5.55 20.17 -15.07
C TYR A 401 -5.39 19.53 -16.47
N PRO A 402 -5.90 20.17 -17.55
CA PRO A 402 -5.79 19.61 -18.90
C PRO A 402 -4.36 19.32 -19.37
N GLY A 403 -3.36 20.05 -18.88
CA GLY A 403 -1.94 19.80 -19.18
C GLY A 403 -1.22 18.88 -18.20
N THR A 404 -1.94 18.26 -17.25
CA THR A 404 -1.32 17.43 -16.22
C THR A 404 -0.90 16.08 -16.79
N VAL A 405 0.37 15.74 -16.63
CA VAL A 405 0.97 14.44 -16.97
C VAL A 405 1.56 13.83 -15.71
N ARG A 406 1.24 12.56 -15.44
CA ARG A 406 1.87 11.80 -14.37
C ARG A 406 3.07 11.04 -14.92
N LEU A 407 4.21 11.24 -14.29
CA LEU A 407 5.43 10.48 -14.52
C LEU A 407 5.64 9.47 -13.39
N SER A 408 6.12 8.28 -13.72
CA SER A 408 6.67 7.28 -12.81
C SER A 408 8.08 7.00 -13.26
N ILE A 409 9.05 7.57 -12.56
CA ILE A 409 10.46 7.52 -12.97
C ILE A 409 11.06 6.16 -12.60
N GLY A 410 11.67 5.51 -13.56
CA GLY A 410 12.31 4.22 -13.42
C GLY A 410 13.78 4.29 -12.98
N THR A 411 14.49 3.20 -13.24
CA THR A 411 15.90 3.00 -12.81
C THR A 411 16.89 3.08 -13.95
N GLU A 412 16.47 3.52 -15.13
CA GLU A 412 17.29 3.71 -16.32
C GLU A 412 18.44 4.71 -16.06
N HIS A 413 19.37 4.82 -16.99
CA HIS A 413 20.41 5.85 -16.92
C HIS A 413 19.76 7.24 -17.02
N ILE A 414 20.12 8.13 -16.10
CA ILE A 414 19.45 9.44 -16.00
C ILE A 414 19.61 10.29 -17.28
N ASP A 415 20.77 10.27 -17.94
CA ASP A 415 20.99 11.07 -19.14
C ASP A 415 20.06 10.64 -20.29
N ASP A 416 19.74 9.35 -20.39
CA ASP A 416 18.80 8.84 -21.39
C ASP A 416 17.38 9.34 -21.09
N LEU A 417 16.96 9.33 -19.81
CA LEU A 417 15.65 9.84 -19.40
C LEU A 417 15.52 11.34 -19.67
N LEU A 418 16.56 12.14 -19.36
CA LEU A 418 16.55 13.58 -19.61
C LEU A 418 16.52 13.87 -21.10
N ALA A 419 17.30 13.14 -21.91
CA ALA A 419 17.30 13.29 -23.35
C ALA A 419 15.95 12.96 -24.00
N ASP A 420 15.26 11.91 -23.49
CA ASP A 420 13.91 11.54 -23.95
C ASP A 420 12.86 12.63 -23.61
N LEU A 421 12.93 13.16 -22.39
CA LEU A 421 12.06 14.27 -21.97
C LEU A 421 12.30 15.53 -22.83
N ASP A 422 13.57 15.89 -23.09
CA ASP A 422 13.93 17.07 -23.85
C ASP A 422 13.49 16.96 -25.33
N GLN A 423 13.69 15.80 -25.97
CA GLN A 423 13.28 15.62 -27.35
C GLN A 423 11.74 15.69 -27.49
N ALA A 424 11.00 15.10 -26.55
CA ALA A 424 9.54 15.14 -26.54
C ALA A 424 9.00 16.56 -26.28
N LEU A 425 9.63 17.31 -25.34
CA LEU A 425 9.25 18.71 -25.06
C LEU A 425 9.63 19.66 -26.21
N ALA A 426 10.63 19.35 -27.02
CA ALA A 426 10.99 20.16 -28.20
C ALA A 426 9.92 20.06 -29.29
N GLY A 427 9.13 18.98 -29.31
CA GLY A 427 8.06 18.75 -30.32
C GLY A 427 6.73 19.47 -30.04
N ILE A 428 6.60 20.19 -28.91
CA ILE A 428 5.36 20.82 -28.48
C ILE A 428 5.47 22.33 -28.30
#